data_b15b74457815ecd5910fc4c363cd97f1
#
_entry.id   b15b74457815ecd5910fc4c363cd97f1
#
_cell.length_a   1.000
_cell.length_b   1.000
_cell.length_c   1.000
_cell.angle_alpha   90.00
_cell.angle_beta   90.00
_cell.angle_gamma   90.00
#
_symmetry.space_group_name_H-M   'P 1'
#
loop_
_entity.id
_entity.type
_entity.pdbx_description
1 polymer ?
#
loop_
_entity_poly.entity_id
_entity_poly.type
_entity_poly.pdbx_seq_one_letter_code
_entity_poly.pdbx_strand_id
1 'polypeptide(L)'
;MKPFLGQVAEAFYREYNRDIQNMAFVFPNRRAGIFFKKYLSDIIDGPIFSPTITTVSDLFIQLSELQPADHIYLLFSLYRHYSDLCPQKESFDEFVPLGETLLNDFDDVDKYMVDARQLFTNIHDLKEIDSRFGSPLTEEQILYIRRFWKNFMPIGESDNKSHFITLWEILYSLYERFRNDLRNNGMGYEGMIFREVAERADTGLILPYQKIVFVGLNVLNRAEESLMKTLKKNGIADFYWDNNAPTLQDEYNRASYFLKPNVKEFPSLLQLEKEQGNYVYPDIELLGVPSAVGQAKQCEIILQELMKSNAIPAPQKALNTAIVLPDEHLLLPMLYAIPSTISPINITMGYTLSNTTVAGLLDILADLQKHTRPNGDETLFYHRSVLSLLSNRYLQLSGQSAINRLTDDIRKHNKIFIPQKELGVTPLLRRIFVPLKNADEVCDYLLDLLAMLQEELNVDTTDNPNENSPEISVIALEREFIYHYYLSINRLKGIMQENRIEMNVVTFFKLLKKLTAGISIPFEGEPLSGLQIMGVLETRALDFENVIILSMNEGIFNTEIGRASCRESNLRKGFDLSTTEHQDSIYAYYFYRLIHRAKRVFLLYDTRTEDMASGEVSRYVYQMKYHYRLP
;
A
#
# COMPACT_ATOMS: atom_id res chain seq x y z
N MET A 1 10.15 -29.35 3.76
CA MET A 1 10.11 -28.95 2.33
C MET A 1 11.18 -27.92 2.09
N LYS A 2 11.86 -27.96 0.92
CA LYS A 2 12.86 -26.97 0.53
C LYS A 2 12.14 -25.67 0.10
N PRO A 3 12.60 -24.48 0.54
CA PRO A 3 11.98 -23.22 0.12
C PRO A 3 11.95 -23.05 -1.40
N PHE A 4 10.88 -22.50 -1.94
CA PHE A 4 10.71 -22.31 -3.40
C PHE A 4 11.87 -21.54 -4.03
N LEU A 5 12.26 -20.41 -3.42
CA LEU A 5 13.39 -19.61 -3.92
C LEU A 5 14.72 -20.39 -3.85
N GLY A 6 14.88 -21.26 -2.85
CA GLY A 6 16.04 -22.15 -2.75
C GLY A 6 16.08 -23.19 -3.86
N GLN A 7 14.93 -23.75 -4.25
CA GLN A 7 14.84 -24.68 -5.38
C GLN A 7 15.23 -23.99 -6.71
N VAL A 8 14.75 -22.76 -6.93
CA VAL A 8 15.11 -21.96 -8.11
C VAL A 8 16.60 -21.64 -8.11
N ALA A 9 17.16 -21.16 -6.98
CA ALA A 9 18.58 -20.85 -6.86
C ALA A 9 19.47 -22.06 -7.21
N GLU A 10 19.13 -23.24 -6.67
CA GLU A 10 19.88 -24.46 -6.93
C GLU A 10 19.76 -24.94 -8.38
N ALA A 11 18.56 -24.90 -8.97
CA ALA A 11 18.37 -25.29 -10.36
C ALA A 11 19.20 -24.42 -11.31
N PHE A 12 19.22 -23.11 -11.09
CA PHE A 12 20.01 -22.19 -11.91
C PHE A 12 21.52 -22.31 -11.66
N TYR A 13 21.96 -22.45 -10.40
CA TYR A 13 23.38 -22.61 -10.11
C TYR A 13 23.93 -23.93 -10.65
N ARG A 14 23.14 -25.01 -10.60
CA ARG A 14 23.50 -26.31 -11.18
C ARG A 14 23.67 -26.25 -12.69
N GLU A 15 22.79 -25.54 -13.39
CA GLU A 15 22.80 -25.45 -14.86
C GLU A 15 23.83 -24.45 -15.39
N TYR A 16 23.88 -23.26 -14.78
CA TYR A 16 24.67 -22.15 -15.33
C TYR A 16 25.94 -21.83 -14.53
N ASN A 17 26.11 -22.39 -13.34
CA ASN A 17 27.26 -22.16 -12.48
C ASN A 17 27.57 -20.65 -12.35
N ARG A 18 28.82 -20.23 -12.72
CA ARG A 18 29.24 -18.81 -12.65
C ARG A 18 28.54 -17.89 -13.65
N ASP A 19 28.03 -18.44 -14.74
CA ASP A 19 27.34 -17.64 -15.77
C ASP A 19 26.00 -17.03 -15.28
N ILE A 20 25.51 -17.47 -14.12
CA ILE A 20 24.37 -16.86 -13.44
C ILE A 20 24.54 -15.35 -13.19
N GLN A 21 25.81 -14.86 -13.09
CA GLN A 21 26.14 -13.44 -12.95
C GLN A 21 25.64 -12.57 -14.10
N ASN A 22 25.45 -13.13 -15.30
CA ASN A 22 25.01 -12.44 -16.50
C ASN A 22 23.47 -12.41 -16.66
N MET A 23 22.75 -12.90 -15.64
CA MET A 23 21.31 -13.00 -15.63
C MET A 23 20.66 -11.95 -14.73
N ALA A 24 19.40 -11.64 -15.00
CA ALA A 24 18.54 -10.86 -14.11
C ALA A 24 17.44 -11.75 -13.56
N PHE A 25 17.25 -11.73 -12.24
CA PHE A 25 16.16 -12.38 -11.55
C PHE A 25 15.14 -11.33 -11.09
N VAL A 26 13.92 -11.50 -11.51
CA VAL A 26 12.81 -10.55 -11.30
C VAL A 26 11.81 -11.14 -10.33
N PHE A 27 11.58 -10.44 -9.22
CA PHE A 27 10.75 -10.88 -8.11
C PHE A 27 9.52 -9.97 -7.90
N PRO A 28 8.47 -10.45 -7.21
CA PRO A 28 7.30 -9.64 -6.88
C PRO A 28 7.58 -8.53 -5.85
N ASN A 29 8.66 -8.66 -5.07
CA ASN A 29 9.12 -7.65 -4.11
C ASN A 29 10.64 -7.80 -3.86
N ARG A 30 11.25 -6.75 -3.28
CA ARG A 30 12.70 -6.71 -3.00
C ARG A 30 13.14 -7.78 -2.01
N ARG A 31 12.27 -8.14 -1.06
CA ARG A 31 12.60 -9.12 -0.02
C ARG A 31 12.79 -10.52 -0.58
N ALA A 32 11.94 -10.95 -1.50
CA ALA A 32 12.13 -12.22 -2.19
C ALA A 32 13.52 -12.31 -2.85
N GLY A 33 13.97 -11.20 -3.44
CA GLY A 33 15.33 -11.09 -3.99
C GLY A 33 16.43 -11.24 -2.93
N ILE A 34 16.25 -10.69 -1.72
CA ILE A 34 17.21 -10.83 -0.61
C ILE A 34 17.30 -12.30 -0.14
N PHE A 35 16.15 -12.95 0.03
CA PHE A 35 16.12 -14.38 0.39
C PHE A 35 16.68 -15.26 -0.71
N PHE A 36 16.43 -14.95 -1.98
CA PHE A 36 17.05 -15.66 -3.10
C PHE A 36 18.58 -15.54 -3.06
N LYS A 37 19.14 -14.35 -2.82
CA LYS A 37 20.59 -14.15 -2.63
C LYS A 37 21.14 -15.02 -1.51
N LYS A 38 20.43 -15.08 -0.38
CA LYS A 38 20.82 -15.94 0.74
C LYS A 38 20.88 -17.38 0.32
N TYR A 39 19.82 -17.92 -0.28
CA TYR A 39 19.81 -19.32 -0.73
C TYR A 39 20.87 -19.61 -1.79
N LEU A 40 21.14 -18.64 -2.67
CA LEU A 40 22.22 -18.76 -3.64
C LEU A 40 23.57 -18.80 -2.94
N SER A 41 23.81 -17.92 -1.96
CA SER A 41 25.08 -17.89 -1.19
C SER A 41 25.32 -19.16 -0.39
N ASP A 42 24.27 -19.84 0.07
CA ASP A 42 24.36 -21.06 0.85
C ASP A 42 24.81 -22.29 0.00
N ILE A 43 24.76 -22.19 -1.35
CA ILE A 43 25.03 -23.30 -2.27
C ILE A 43 26.25 -23.08 -3.15
N ILE A 44 26.82 -21.88 -3.21
CA ILE A 44 27.99 -21.57 -4.04
C ILE A 44 29.28 -22.01 -3.36
N ASP A 45 30.19 -22.65 -4.13
CA ASP A 45 31.46 -23.18 -3.63
C ASP A 45 32.62 -22.16 -3.65
N GLY A 46 32.38 -20.92 -4.05
CA GLY A 46 33.39 -19.87 -4.12
C GLY A 46 32.87 -18.52 -4.58
N PRO A 47 33.71 -17.48 -4.61
CA PRO A 47 33.21 -16.13 -4.94
C PRO A 47 32.73 -16.07 -6.39
N ILE A 48 31.52 -15.53 -6.57
CA ILE A 48 30.94 -15.18 -7.86
C ILE A 48 30.42 -13.73 -7.82
N PHE A 49 30.30 -13.09 -8.97
CA PHE A 49 29.55 -11.84 -9.06
C PHE A 49 28.06 -12.16 -8.93
N SER A 50 27.36 -11.36 -8.12
CA SER A 50 25.92 -11.52 -7.94
C SER A 50 25.19 -11.31 -9.25
N PRO A 51 24.20 -12.15 -9.60
CA PRO A 51 23.26 -11.80 -10.66
C PRO A 51 22.52 -10.50 -10.32
N THR A 52 21.97 -9.85 -11.34
CA THR A 52 21.08 -8.72 -11.12
C THR A 52 19.79 -9.21 -10.45
N ILE A 53 19.42 -8.58 -9.34
CA ILE A 53 18.19 -8.89 -8.62
C ILE A 53 17.34 -7.63 -8.58
N THR A 54 16.13 -7.73 -9.13
CA THR A 54 15.24 -6.59 -9.31
C THR A 54 13.77 -7.00 -9.08
N THR A 55 12.90 -6.01 -8.98
CA THR A 55 11.44 -6.23 -8.98
C THR A 55 10.87 -5.97 -10.36
N VAL A 56 9.60 -6.36 -10.58
CA VAL A 56 8.92 -6.06 -11.85
C VAL A 56 8.86 -4.56 -12.10
N SER A 57 8.45 -3.77 -11.11
CA SER A 57 8.40 -2.31 -11.21
C SER A 57 9.76 -1.68 -11.50
N ASP A 58 10.80 -2.08 -10.76
CA ASP A 58 12.17 -1.57 -10.98
C ASP A 58 12.68 -1.94 -12.39
N LEU A 59 12.35 -3.14 -12.90
CA LEU A 59 12.69 -3.55 -14.26
C LEU A 59 12.04 -2.64 -15.31
N PHE A 60 10.75 -2.35 -15.19
CA PHE A 60 10.05 -1.46 -16.11
C PHE A 60 10.62 -0.05 -16.07
N ILE A 61 10.91 0.49 -14.88
CA ILE A 61 11.56 1.82 -14.74
C ILE A 61 12.94 1.83 -15.40
N GLN A 62 13.74 0.78 -15.25
CA GLN A 62 15.06 0.68 -15.88
C GLN A 62 14.99 0.61 -17.42
N LEU A 63 13.94 -0.01 -17.96
CA LEU A 63 13.75 -0.16 -19.41
C LEU A 63 13.06 1.05 -20.06
N SER A 64 12.42 1.90 -19.28
CA SER A 64 11.68 3.08 -19.74
C SER A 64 12.61 4.27 -19.99
N GLU A 65 12.21 5.13 -20.93
CA GLU A 65 12.79 6.46 -21.11
C GLU A 65 12.18 7.49 -20.16
N LEU A 66 11.08 7.14 -19.50
CA LEU A 66 10.37 8.01 -18.58
C LEU A 66 10.80 7.77 -17.13
N GLN A 67 10.84 8.84 -16.34
CA GLN A 67 11.06 8.76 -14.89
C GLN A 67 9.73 8.82 -14.14
N PRO A 68 9.60 8.08 -13.02
CA PRO A 68 8.39 8.14 -12.21
C PRO A 68 8.15 9.56 -11.67
N ALA A 69 6.97 10.10 -11.94
CA ALA A 69 6.55 11.39 -11.42
C ALA A 69 5.93 11.27 -10.03
N ASP A 70 6.09 12.31 -9.23
CA ASP A 70 5.46 12.41 -7.92
C ASP A 70 3.93 12.50 -8.03
N HIS A 71 3.21 11.83 -7.13
CA HIS A 71 1.75 11.78 -7.15
C HIS A 71 1.09 13.17 -7.04
N ILE A 72 1.64 14.06 -6.23
CA ILE A 72 1.11 15.43 -6.08
C ILE A 72 1.36 16.24 -7.34
N TYR A 73 2.57 16.11 -7.92
CA TYR A 73 2.87 16.72 -9.21
C TYR A 73 1.89 16.24 -10.30
N LEU A 74 1.61 14.93 -10.34
CA LEU A 74 0.62 14.36 -11.27
C LEU A 74 -0.77 14.98 -11.07
N LEU A 75 -1.21 15.13 -9.83
CA LEU A 75 -2.52 15.70 -9.51
C LEU A 75 -2.63 17.17 -9.94
N PHE A 76 -1.59 17.97 -9.70
CA PHE A 76 -1.56 19.37 -10.11
C PHE A 76 -1.44 19.54 -11.64
N SER A 77 -0.61 18.73 -12.29
CA SER A 77 -0.52 18.73 -13.74
C SER A 77 -1.85 18.34 -14.39
N LEU A 78 -2.53 17.32 -13.83
CA LEU A 78 -3.85 16.89 -14.31
C LEU A 78 -4.89 18.00 -14.12
N TYR A 79 -4.91 18.69 -12.99
CA TYR A 79 -5.82 19.82 -12.74
C TYR A 79 -5.63 20.95 -13.74
N ARG A 80 -4.39 21.30 -14.08
CA ARG A 80 -4.10 22.34 -15.09
C ARG A 80 -4.75 22.01 -16.43
N HIS A 81 -4.58 20.78 -16.91
CA HIS A 81 -5.21 20.35 -18.16
C HIS A 81 -6.73 20.23 -18.07
N TYR A 82 -7.24 19.80 -16.90
CA TYR A 82 -8.68 19.74 -16.65
C TYR A 82 -9.31 21.12 -16.66
N SER A 83 -8.73 22.10 -15.98
CA SER A 83 -9.25 23.48 -15.92
C SER A 83 -9.25 24.19 -17.29
N ASP A 84 -8.36 23.77 -18.21
CA ASP A 84 -8.33 24.28 -19.59
C ASP A 84 -9.43 23.66 -20.47
N LEU A 85 -9.84 22.44 -20.18
CA LEU A 85 -10.81 21.67 -20.98
C LEU A 85 -12.25 21.79 -20.44
N CYS A 86 -12.40 21.92 -19.12
CA CYS A 86 -13.72 21.95 -18.48
C CYS A 86 -14.40 23.31 -18.70
N PRO A 87 -15.65 23.33 -19.23
CA PRO A 87 -16.41 24.56 -19.41
C PRO A 87 -16.74 25.26 -18.09
N GLN A 88 -16.91 24.48 -17.02
CA GLN A 88 -17.16 24.96 -15.67
C GLN A 88 -15.82 25.08 -14.96
N LYS A 89 -15.48 26.27 -14.50
CA LYS A 89 -14.26 26.50 -13.73
C LYS A 89 -14.45 26.03 -12.30
N GLU A 90 -14.10 24.78 -12.05
CA GLU A 90 -14.03 24.24 -10.69
C GLU A 90 -12.72 24.65 -10.02
N SER A 91 -12.79 24.89 -8.71
CA SER A 91 -11.60 25.14 -7.91
C SER A 91 -10.76 23.85 -7.79
N PHE A 92 -9.48 23.99 -7.46
CA PHE A 92 -8.63 22.82 -7.20
C PHE A 92 -9.20 21.96 -6.07
N ASP A 93 -9.80 22.59 -5.05
CA ASP A 93 -10.41 21.90 -3.91
C ASP A 93 -11.55 20.95 -4.31
N GLU A 94 -12.37 21.38 -5.27
CA GLU A 94 -13.48 20.59 -5.82
C GLU A 94 -12.98 19.47 -6.74
N PHE A 95 -11.91 19.72 -7.48
CA PHE A 95 -11.31 18.77 -8.41
C PHE A 95 -10.58 17.61 -7.72
N VAL A 96 -9.94 17.82 -6.55
CA VAL A 96 -9.07 16.81 -5.90
C VAL A 96 -9.67 15.41 -5.86
N PRO A 97 -10.92 15.18 -5.39
CA PRO A 97 -11.48 13.83 -5.35
C PRO A 97 -11.63 13.19 -6.74
N LEU A 98 -12.01 14.00 -7.73
CA LEU A 98 -12.12 13.58 -9.12
C LEU A 98 -10.74 13.27 -9.71
N GLY A 99 -9.78 14.18 -9.51
CA GLY A 99 -8.41 14.04 -10.02
C GLY A 99 -7.73 12.77 -9.53
N GLU A 100 -7.90 12.42 -8.27
CA GLU A 100 -7.42 11.17 -7.70
C GLU A 100 -8.04 9.94 -8.36
N THR A 101 -9.34 10.00 -8.61
CA THR A 101 -10.04 8.92 -9.30
C THR A 101 -9.54 8.78 -10.74
N LEU A 102 -9.35 9.90 -11.44
CA LEU A 102 -8.85 9.91 -12.82
C LEU A 102 -7.41 9.42 -12.93
N LEU A 103 -6.52 9.77 -11.99
CA LEU A 103 -5.15 9.26 -11.98
C LEU A 103 -5.12 7.74 -11.86
N ASN A 104 -5.93 7.17 -10.95
CA ASN A 104 -6.05 5.72 -10.82
C ASN A 104 -6.63 5.07 -12.10
N ASP A 105 -7.63 5.72 -12.70
CA ASP A 105 -8.25 5.21 -13.91
C ASP A 105 -7.32 5.27 -15.12
N PHE A 106 -6.51 6.31 -15.27
CA PHE A 106 -5.52 6.42 -16.34
C PHE A 106 -4.38 5.42 -16.15
N ASP A 107 -3.95 5.20 -14.90
CA ASP A 107 -2.97 4.18 -14.55
C ASP A 107 -3.43 2.78 -14.94
N ASP A 108 -4.69 2.43 -14.62
CA ASP A 108 -5.28 1.16 -15.01
C ASP A 108 -5.41 1.02 -16.54
N VAL A 109 -5.85 2.09 -17.25
CA VAL A 109 -5.96 2.09 -18.72
C VAL A 109 -4.63 1.72 -19.37
N ASP A 110 -3.54 2.29 -18.87
CA ASP A 110 -2.22 2.05 -19.41
C ASP A 110 -1.65 0.70 -19.00
N LYS A 111 -1.76 0.27 -17.73
CA LYS A 111 -1.34 -1.05 -17.28
C LYS A 111 -2.04 -2.20 -18.01
N TYR A 112 -3.32 -2.02 -18.32
CA TYR A 112 -4.09 -3.01 -19.06
C TYR A 112 -4.08 -2.77 -20.57
N MET A 113 -3.30 -1.80 -21.06
CA MET A 113 -3.14 -1.49 -22.49
C MET A 113 -4.47 -1.28 -23.22
N VAL A 114 -5.47 -0.71 -22.54
CA VAL A 114 -6.80 -0.47 -23.07
C VAL A 114 -6.73 0.65 -24.11
N ASP A 115 -7.51 0.54 -25.18
CA ASP A 115 -7.74 1.64 -26.12
C ASP A 115 -8.54 2.76 -25.42
N ALA A 116 -7.84 3.80 -24.99
CA ALA A 116 -8.43 4.92 -24.27
C ALA A 116 -9.48 5.67 -25.09
N ARG A 117 -9.28 5.75 -26.42
CA ARG A 117 -10.24 6.39 -27.32
C ARG A 117 -11.55 5.62 -27.33
N GLN A 118 -11.48 4.31 -27.39
CA GLN A 118 -12.65 3.44 -27.37
C GLN A 118 -13.33 3.48 -25.99
N LEU A 119 -12.56 3.38 -24.90
CA LEU A 119 -13.07 3.41 -23.53
C LEU A 119 -13.80 4.71 -23.20
N PHE A 120 -13.24 5.88 -23.57
CA PHE A 120 -13.79 7.19 -23.28
C PHE A 120 -14.76 7.70 -24.37
N THR A 121 -15.20 6.84 -25.29
CA THR A 121 -16.22 7.21 -26.26
C THR A 121 -17.56 7.43 -25.56
N ASN A 122 -18.14 8.63 -25.77
CA ASN A 122 -19.49 8.92 -25.30
C ASN A 122 -20.53 8.22 -26.21
N ILE A 123 -21.50 7.57 -25.60
CA ILE A 123 -22.56 6.82 -26.28
C ILE A 123 -23.90 7.50 -26.01
N HIS A 124 -24.48 8.10 -27.05
CA HIS A 124 -25.78 8.77 -26.97
C HIS A 124 -26.96 7.82 -27.19
N ASP A 125 -26.78 6.75 -27.96
CA ASP A 125 -27.77 5.70 -28.23
C ASP A 125 -27.13 4.32 -28.11
N LEU A 126 -27.79 3.38 -27.42
CA LEU A 126 -27.35 1.99 -27.27
C LEU A 126 -27.13 1.26 -28.60
N LYS A 127 -27.75 1.74 -29.69
CA LYS A 127 -27.52 1.19 -31.04
C LYS A 127 -26.14 1.53 -31.60
N GLU A 128 -25.49 2.61 -31.10
CA GLU A 128 -24.16 2.97 -31.52
C GLU A 128 -23.08 2.03 -30.98
N ILE A 129 -23.39 1.26 -29.92
CA ILE A 129 -22.44 0.35 -29.28
C ILE A 129 -21.89 -0.66 -30.30
N ASP A 130 -22.77 -1.30 -31.09
CA ASP A 130 -22.36 -2.31 -32.06
C ASP A 130 -21.47 -1.75 -33.16
N SER A 131 -21.71 -0.52 -33.57
CA SER A 131 -20.89 0.14 -34.61
C SER A 131 -19.55 0.65 -34.09
N ARG A 132 -19.48 1.07 -32.84
CA ARG A 132 -18.26 1.65 -32.22
C ARG A 132 -17.37 0.61 -31.56
N PHE A 133 -17.95 -0.48 -31.02
CA PHE A 133 -17.23 -1.50 -30.25
C PHE A 133 -17.28 -2.91 -30.90
N GLY A 134 -17.81 -3.05 -32.10
CA GLY A 134 -18.04 -4.35 -32.75
C GLY A 134 -16.79 -5.16 -33.09
N SER A 135 -15.59 -4.61 -32.98
CA SER A 135 -14.31 -5.32 -33.15
C SER A 135 -13.20 -4.49 -32.47
N PRO A 136 -12.40 -5.05 -31.60
CA PRO A 136 -12.10 -6.45 -31.33
C PRO A 136 -12.79 -7.06 -30.10
N LEU A 137 -13.84 -6.44 -29.55
CA LEU A 137 -14.48 -6.89 -28.29
C LEU A 137 -15.36 -8.13 -28.48
N THR A 138 -15.44 -8.96 -27.46
CA THR A 138 -16.32 -10.13 -27.42
C THR A 138 -17.77 -9.72 -27.17
N GLU A 139 -18.74 -10.61 -27.51
CA GLU A 139 -20.17 -10.38 -27.24
C GLU A 139 -20.45 -10.15 -25.73
N GLU A 140 -19.70 -10.82 -24.84
CA GLU A 140 -19.82 -10.68 -23.39
C GLU A 140 -19.34 -9.30 -22.94
N GLN A 141 -18.21 -8.80 -23.46
CA GLN A 141 -17.68 -7.47 -23.19
C GLN A 141 -18.66 -6.39 -23.65
N ILE A 142 -19.23 -6.54 -24.86
CA ILE A 142 -20.27 -5.63 -25.39
C ILE A 142 -21.50 -5.61 -24.49
N LEU A 143 -21.90 -6.77 -23.94
CA LEU A 143 -23.03 -6.84 -23.00
C LEU A 143 -22.78 -6.03 -21.72
N TYR A 144 -21.56 -6.08 -21.16
CA TYR A 144 -21.21 -5.27 -20.01
C TYR A 144 -21.21 -3.77 -20.30
N ILE A 145 -20.68 -3.34 -21.47
CA ILE A 145 -20.71 -1.96 -21.93
C ILE A 145 -22.15 -1.47 -22.08
N ARG A 146 -23.05 -2.29 -22.67
CA ARG A 146 -24.48 -1.97 -22.78
C ARG A 146 -25.14 -1.76 -21.42
N ARG A 147 -24.81 -2.62 -20.43
CA ARG A 147 -25.33 -2.51 -19.06
C ARG A 147 -24.90 -1.20 -18.39
N PHE A 148 -23.64 -0.82 -18.55
CA PHE A 148 -23.12 0.46 -18.06
C PHE A 148 -23.91 1.64 -18.65
N TRP A 149 -23.92 1.79 -19.96
CA TRP A 149 -24.57 2.92 -20.62
C TRP A 149 -26.07 2.98 -20.38
N LYS A 150 -26.75 1.85 -20.23
CA LYS A 150 -28.16 1.79 -19.87
C LYS A 150 -28.48 2.53 -18.56
N ASN A 151 -27.56 2.52 -17.60
CA ASN A 151 -27.73 3.23 -16.32
C ASN A 151 -27.56 4.76 -16.47
N PHE A 152 -26.82 5.20 -17.47
CA PHE A 152 -26.54 6.62 -17.71
C PHE A 152 -27.40 7.25 -18.81
N MET A 153 -28.10 6.45 -19.63
CA MET A 153 -29.05 6.98 -20.60
C MET A 153 -30.22 7.74 -19.93
N PRO A 154 -30.66 8.84 -20.49
CA PRO A 154 -31.62 9.72 -19.82
C PRO A 154 -33.00 9.07 -19.65
N ILE A 155 -33.33 8.74 -18.42
CA ILE A 155 -34.68 8.61 -17.90
C ILE A 155 -34.83 9.72 -16.86
N GLY A 156 -35.01 10.99 -17.34
CA GLY A 156 -35.11 12.19 -16.51
C GLY A 156 -33.78 12.95 -16.35
N GLU A 157 -33.82 14.25 -16.55
CA GLU A 157 -32.69 15.17 -16.35
C GLU A 157 -32.41 15.32 -14.86
N SER A 158 -31.23 14.90 -14.41
CA SER A 158 -30.67 15.35 -13.13
C SER A 158 -29.35 16.07 -13.41
N ASP A 159 -29.07 17.14 -12.68
CA ASP A 159 -27.84 17.95 -12.80
C ASP A 159 -26.58 17.08 -12.76
N ASN A 160 -26.56 16.06 -11.92
CA ASN A 160 -25.44 15.12 -11.78
C ASN A 160 -25.16 14.31 -13.07
N LYS A 161 -26.22 13.93 -13.83
CA LYS A 161 -26.04 13.21 -15.11
C LYS A 161 -25.48 14.11 -16.18
N SER A 162 -25.97 15.36 -16.25
CA SER A 162 -25.44 16.35 -17.17
C SER A 162 -23.96 16.61 -16.93
N HIS A 163 -23.57 16.77 -15.68
CA HIS A 163 -22.15 16.94 -15.30
C HIS A 163 -21.29 15.74 -15.67
N PHE A 164 -21.79 14.53 -15.42
CA PHE A 164 -21.10 13.29 -15.80
C PHE A 164 -20.87 13.18 -17.31
N ILE A 165 -21.86 13.48 -18.15
CA ILE A 165 -21.73 13.45 -19.61
C ILE A 165 -20.70 14.48 -20.07
N THR A 166 -20.76 15.70 -19.54
CA THR A 166 -19.78 16.76 -19.87
C THR A 166 -18.35 16.35 -19.50
N LEU A 167 -18.18 15.76 -18.32
CA LEU A 167 -16.88 15.19 -17.93
C LEU A 167 -16.42 14.11 -18.89
N TRP A 168 -17.31 13.17 -19.25
CA TRP A 168 -16.99 12.06 -20.14
C TRP A 168 -16.54 12.54 -21.53
N GLU A 169 -17.11 13.63 -22.05
CA GLU A 169 -16.74 14.21 -23.34
C GLU A 169 -15.31 14.73 -23.39
N ILE A 170 -14.78 15.21 -22.26
CA ILE A 170 -13.41 15.74 -22.19
C ILE A 170 -12.37 14.68 -21.81
N LEU A 171 -12.78 13.50 -21.26
CA LEU A 171 -11.85 12.53 -20.68
C LEU A 171 -10.76 12.07 -21.63
N TYR A 172 -11.10 11.77 -22.90
CA TYR A 172 -10.10 11.33 -23.88
C TYR A 172 -9.09 12.45 -24.17
N SER A 173 -9.56 13.68 -24.39
CA SER A 173 -8.70 14.83 -24.64
C SER A 173 -7.83 15.16 -23.42
N LEU A 174 -8.37 15.00 -22.21
CA LEU A 174 -7.65 15.19 -20.96
C LEU A 174 -6.53 14.15 -20.81
N TYR A 175 -6.86 12.87 -21.01
CA TYR A 175 -5.90 11.77 -20.98
C TYR A 175 -4.75 11.98 -21.99
N GLU A 176 -5.04 12.34 -23.23
CA GLU A 176 -4.02 12.57 -24.25
C GLU A 176 -3.12 13.77 -23.91
N ARG A 177 -3.72 14.94 -23.56
CA ARG A 177 -2.96 16.14 -23.21
C ARG A 177 -2.07 15.90 -22.00
N PHE A 178 -2.59 15.28 -20.97
CA PHE A 178 -1.86 14.96 -19.76
C PHE A 178 -0.67 14.03 -20.03
N ARG A 179 -0.87 12.93 -20.76
CA ARG A 179 0.22 12.01 -21.14
C ARG A 179 1.29 12.68 -22.00
N ASN A 180 0.87 13.51 -22.97
CA ASN A 180 1.82 14.21 -23.84
C ASN A 180 2.64 15.23 -23.05
N ASP A 181 2.05 15.95 -22.10
CA ASP A 181 2.77 16.87 -21.22
C ASP A 181 3.81 16.13 -20.37
N LEU A 182 3.42 15.03 -19.72
CA LEU A 182 4.33 14.21 -18.94
C LEU A 182 5.48 13.66 -19.81
N ARG A 183 5.18 13.12 -20.99
CA ARG A 183 6.20 12.58 -21.91
C ARG A 183 7.19 13.66 -22.35
N ASN A 184 6.72 14.86 -22.66
CA ASN A 184 7.58 15.98 -23.05
C ASN A 184 8.53 16.41 -21.92
N ASN A 185 8.13 16.19 -20.66
CA ASN A 185 8.95 16.43 -19.48
C ASN A 185 9.80 15.21 -19.06
N GLY A 186 9.79 14.12 -19.83
CA GLY A 186 10.51 12.89 -19.49
C GLY A 186 9.97 12.17 -18.27
N MET A 187 8.71 12.40 -17.88
CA MET A 187 8.07 11.84 -16.71
C MET A 187 6.86 10.98 -17.08
N GLY A 188 6.44 10.11 -16.15
CA GLY A 188 5.24 9.30 -16.30
C GLY A 188 4.71 8.78 -14.96
N TYR A 189 3.43 8.46 -14.90
CA TYR A 189 2.89 7.60 -13.84
C TYR A 189 3.19 6.13 -14.16
N GLU A 190 3.03 5.24 -13.20
CA GLU A 190 3.49 3.84 -13.31
C GLU A 190 2.91 3.13 -14.54
N GLY A 191 1.59 3.22 -14.78
CA GLY A 191 0.95 2.59 -15.94
C GLY A 191 1.46 3.13 -17.28
N MET A 192 1.75 4.44 -17.36
CA MET A 192 2.33 5.05 -18.56
C MET A 192 3.72 4.50 -18.85
N ILE A 193 4.55 4.30 -17.81
CA ILE A 193 5.87 3.68 -17.90
C ILE A 193 5.74 2.22 -18.37
N PHE A 194 4.82 1.47 -17.79
CA PHE A 194 4.58 0.07 -18.16
C PHE A 194 4.15 -0.07 -19.61
N ARG A 195 3.19 0.75 -20.03
CA ARG A 195 2.71 0.74 -21.42
C ARG A 195 3.80 1.11 -22.42
N GLU A 196 4.59 2.15 -22.13
CA GLU A 196 5.69 2.59 -22.99
C GLU A 196 6.70 1.46 -23.21
N VAL A 197 7.13 0.76 -22.15
CA VAL A 197 8.05 -0.37 -22.25
C VAL A 197 7.42 -1.54 -23.02
N ALA A 198 6.16 -1.86 -22.76
CA ALA A 198 5.46 -2.94 -23.45
C ALA A 198 5.32 -2.67 -24.96
N GLU A 199 4.98 -1.43 -25.36
CA GLU A 199 4.88 -1.03 -26.77
C GLU A 199 6.26 -1.02 -27.46
N ARG A 200 7.34 -0.65 -26.75
CA ARG A 200 8.70 -0.67 -27.29
C ARG A 200 9.32 -2.06 -27.35
N ALA A 201 8.82 -3.01 -26.57
CA ALA A 201 9.37 -4.36 -26.53
C ALA A 201 9.39 -5.02 -27.92
N ASP A 202 8.39 -4.79 -28.75
CA ASP A 202 8.32 -5.32 -30.10
C ASP A 202 9.29 -4.66 -31.10
N THR A 203 9.74 -3.44 -30.82
CA THR A 203 10.66 -2.68 -31.70
C THR A 203 12.14 -2.90 -31.39
N GLY A 204 12.46 -3.65 -30.36
CA GLY A 204 13.80 -4.05 -29.94
C GLY A 204 14.32 -3.29 -28.71
N LEU A 205 14.08 -3.84 -27.52
CA LEU A 205 14.70 -3.37 -26.30
C LEU A 205 16.17 -3.87 -26.25
N ILE A 206 17.08 -2.96 -25.91
CA ILE A 206 18.46 -3.33 -25.60
C ILE A 206 18.52 -3.78 -24.15
N LEU A 207 18.75 -5.06 -23.96
CA LEU A 207 18.82 -5.69 -22.63
C LEU A 207 20.26 -6.04 -22.31
N PRO A 208 20.80 -5.61 -21.16
CA PRO A 208 22.18 -5.94 -20.75
C PRO A 208 22.31 -7.35 -20.18
N TYR A 209 21.28 -8.19 -20.29
CA TYR A 209 21.18 -9.50 -19.68
C TYR A 209 21.14 -10.60 -20.72
N GLN A 210 21.84 -11.72 -20.46
CA GLN A 210 21.72 -12.92 -21.29
C GLN A 210 20.37 -13.62 -21.11
N LYS A 211 19.83 -13.57 -19.90
CA LYS A 211 18.53 -14.13 -19.54
C LYS A 211 17.85 -13.33 -18.44
N ILE A 212 16.54 -13.19 -18.54
CA ILE A 212 15.69 -12.60 -17.50
C ILE A 212 14.79 -13.69 -16.94
N VAL A 213 14.86 -13.92 -15.64
CA VAL A 213 14.16 -15.00 -14.94
C VAL A 213 13.08 -14.40 -14.04
N PHE A 214 11.82 -14.63 -14.34
CA PHE A 214 10.69 -14.18 -13.54
C PHE A 214 10.33 -15.24 -12.51
N VAL A 215 10.34 -14.89 -11.22
CA VAL A 215 10.24 -15.85 -10.12
C VAL A 215 9.15 -15.46 -9.13
N GLY A 216 8.20 -16.36 -8.90
CA GLY A 216 7.19 -16.25 -7.84
C GLY A 216 6.14 -15.17 -8.05
N LEU A 217 5.87 -14.79 -9.29
CA LEU A 217 4.77 -13.91 -9.66
C LEU A 217 3.42 -14.67 -9.59
N ASN A 218 2.31 -13.94 -9.61
CA ASN A 218 0.97 -14.51 -9.63
C ASN A 218 0.09 -13.81 -10.67
N VAL A 219 -0.36 -12.59 -10.36
CA VAL A 219 -1.15 -11.77 -11.27
C VAL A 219 -0.23 -10.97 -12.18
N LEU A 220 -0.59 -10.89 -13.45
CA LEU A 220 0.06 -10.06 -14.44
C LEU A 220 -0.95 -9.06 -15.00
N ASN A 221 -0.55 -7.81 -15.17
CA ASN A 221 -1.30 -6.88 -16.01
C ASN A 221 -0.94 -7.09 -17.50
N ARG A 222 -1.69 -6.46 -18.39
CA ARG A 222 -1.49 -6.65 -19.85
C ARG A 222 -0.13 -6.14 -20.33
N ALA A 223 0.41 -5.07 -19.76
CA ALA A 223 1.72 -4.56 -20.12
C ALA A 223 2.85 -5.54 -19.70
N GLU A 224 2.76 -6.11 -18.50
CA GLU A 224 3.67 -7.16 -18.02
C GLU A 224 3.58 -8.41 -18.92
N GLU A 225 2.36 -8.87 -19.20
CA GLU A 225 2.13 -10.02 -20.06
C GLU A 225 2.72 -9.81 -21.49
N SER A 226 2.54 -8.61 -22.06
CA SER A 226 3.09 -8.24 -23.38
C SER A 226 4.62 -8.29 -23.38
N LEU A 227 5.26 -7.64 -22.40
CA LEU A 227 6.72 -7.68 -22.26
C LEU A 227 7.22 -9.12 -22.13
N MET A 228 6.61 -9.90 -21.25
CA MET A 228 7.01 -11.29 -21.00
C MET A 228 6.83 -12.17 -22.25
N LYS A 229 5.77 -11.98 -23.03
CA LYS A 229 5.55 -12.70 -24.31
C LYS A 229 6.65 -12.37 -25.33
N THR A 230 7.01 -11.10 -25.46
CA THR A 230 8.09 -10.65 -26.36
C THR A 230 9.44 -11.22 -25.93
N LEU A 231 9.77 -11.15 -24.63
CA LEU A 231 11.03 -11.71 -24.11
C LEU A 231 11.09 -13.24 -24.25
N LYS A 232 9.97 -13.95 -24.06
CA LYS A 232 9.85 -15.40 -24.29
C LYS A 232 10.08 -15.74 -25.77
N LYS A 233 9.42 -15.01 -26.69
CA LYS A 233 9.59 -15.20 -28.14
C LYS A 233 11.04 -15.01 -28.57
N ASN A 234 11.77 -14.10 -27.97
CA ASN A 234 13.18 -13.84 -28.22
C ASN A 234 14.13 -14.84 -27.55
N GLY A 235 13.63 -15.79 -26.76
CA GLY A 235 14.41 -16.80 -26.05
C GLY A 235 15.19 -16.26 -24.85
N ILE A 236 14.90 -15.04 -24.39
CA ILE A 236 15.63 -14.33 -23.33
C ILE A 236 14.99 -14.55 -21.95
N ALA A 237 13.68 -14.87 -21.89
CA ALA A 237 12.96 -15.02 -20.64
C ALA A 237 12.77 -16.48 -20.20
N ASP A 238 12.73 -16.69 -18.87
CA ASP A 238 12.33 -17.92 -18.21
C ASP A 238 11.42 -17.62 -17.01
N PHE A 239 10.54 -18.55 -16.62
CA PHE A 239 9.45 -18.28 -15.69
C PHE A 239 9.32 -19.39 -14.66
N TYR A 240 9.22 -19.00 -13.38
CA TYR A 240 9.07 -19.94 -12.26
C TYR A 240 7.90 -19.54 -11.36
N TRP A 241 6.90 -20.41 -11.35
CA TRP A 241 5.65 -20.22 -10.61
C TRP A 241 5.62 -21.12 -9.40
N ASP A 242 5.20 -20.59 -8.26
CA ASP A 242 5.00 -21.39 -7.05
C ASP A 242 3.59 -21.97 -7.03
N ASN A 243 3.44 -23.16 -7.62
CA ASN A 243 2.16 -23.81 -7.87
C ASN A 243 2.06 -25.27 -7.38
N ASN A 244 2.97 -25.70 -6.52
CA ASN A 244 3.07 -27.12 -6.14
C ASN A 244 2.04 -27.57 -5.09
N ALA A 245 1.28 -26.64 -4.44
CA ALA A 245 0.25 -27.01 -3.47
C ALA A 245 -1.02 -27.54 -4.14
N PRO A 246 -1.66 -28.59 -3.59
CA PRO A 246 -2.97 -29.04 -4.07
C PRO A 246 -4.02 -27.93 -4.07
N THR A 247 -4.00 -27.05 -3.04
CA THR A 247 -4.90 -25.89 -2.92
C THR A 247 -4.70 -24.85 -4.03
N LEU A 248 -3.47 -24.69 -4.56
CA LEU A 248 -3.14 -23.78 -5.66
C LEU A 248 -3.44 -24.40 -7.04
N GLN A 249 -3.60 -25.72 -7.11
CA GLN A 249 -3.96 -26.44 -8.32
C GLN A 249 -5.46 -26.71 -8.44
N ASP A 250 -6.21 -26.53 -7.36
CA ASP A 250 -7.65 -26.74 -7.31
C ASP A 250 -8.40 -25.72 -8.17
N GLU A 251 -9.26 -26.18 -9.08
CA GLU A 251 -10.04 -25.32 -9.99
C GLU A 251 -11.12 -24.52 -9.28
N TYR A 252 -11.61 -25.04 -8.17
CA TYR A 252 -12.64 -24.40 -7.36
C TYR A 252 -12.06 -23.39 -6.38
N ASN A 253 -10.73 -23.37 -6.20
CA ASN A 253 -10.07 -22.37 -5.36
C ASN A 253 -9.66 -21.15 -6.19
N ARG A 254 -10.13 -19.98 -5.80
CA ARG A 254 -9.78 -18.72 -6.47
C ARG A 254 -8.28 -18.44 -6.52
N ALA A 255 -7.48 -19.04 -5.64
CA ALA A 255 -6.02 -18.95 -5.66
C ALA A 255 -5.40 -19.46 -6.98
N SER A 256 -6.07 -20.37 -7.68
CA SER A 256 -5.61 -20.90 -8.98
C SER A 256 -5.95 -20.02 -10.18
N TYR A 257 -6.81 -19.01 -10.00
CA TYR A 257 -7.43 -18.25 -11.09
C TYR A 257 -6.42 -17.64 -12.07
N PHE A 258 -5.43 -16.92 -11.57
CA PHE A 258 -4.37 -16.34 -12.40
C PHE A 258 -3.24 -17.33 -12.66
N LEU A 259 -2.96 -18.19 -11.69
CA LEU A 259 -1.81 -19.08 -11.72
C LEU A 259 -1.87 -20.11 -12.86
N LYS A 260 -3.03 -20.75 -13.06
CA LYS A 260 -3.20 -21.78 -14.10
C LYS A 260 -2.97 -21.25 -15.52
N PRO A 261 -3.62 -20.16 -15.98
CA PRO A 261 -3.34 -19.61 -17.29
C PRO A 261 -1.89 -19.15 -17.44
N ASN A 262 -1.28 -18.56 -16.39
CA ASN A 262 0.10 -18.09 -16.44
C ASN A 262 1.09 -19.27 -16.58
N VAL A 263 0.94 -20.34 -15.82
CA VAL A 263 1.78 -21.55 -15.95
C VAL A 263 1.68 -22.16 -17.34
N LYS A 264 0.50 -22.15 -17.95
CA LYS A 264 0.28 -22.66 -19.32
C LYS A 264 0.93 -21.77 -20.38
N GLU A 265 0.77 -20.45 -20.24
CA GLU A 265 1.31 -19.47 -21.19
C GLU A 265 2.82 -19.31 -21.05
N PHE A 266 3.35 -19.36 -19.83
CA PHE A 266 4.75 -19.13 -19.49
C PHE A 266 5.35 -20.33 -18.73
N PRO A 267 5.58 -21.48 -19.38
CA PRO A 267 6.16 -22.65 -18.74
C PRO A 267 7.62 -22.44 -18.37
N SER A 268 8.06 -23.07 -17.28
CA SER A 268 9.46 -23.10 -16.86
C SER A 268 10.31 -23.94 -17.80
N LEU A 269 11.52 -23.48 -18.11
CA LEU A 269 12.47 -24.22 -18.96
C LEU A 269 13.21 -25.29 -18.15
N LEU A 270 13.71 -24.95 -16.96
CA LEU A 270 14.33 -25.90 -16.05
C LEU A 270 13.28 -26.55 -15.15
N GLN A 271 13.38 -27.85 -14.94
CA GLN A 271 12.54 -28.54 -13.98
C GLN A 271 13.08 -28.34 -12.58
N LEU A 272 12.24 -27.80 -11.68
CA LEU A 272 12.53 -27.81 -10.25
C LEU A 272 12.42 -29.24 -9.71
N GLU A 273 13.19 -29.56 -8.68
CA GLU A 273 13.09 -30.87 -8.04
C GLU A 273 11.69 -31.10 -7.53
N LYS A 274 11.02 -32.17 -8.01
CA LYS A 274 9.75 -32.59 -7.47
C LYS A 274 9.96 -33.12 -6.06
N GLU A 275 9.25 -32.57 -5.10
CA GLU A 275 9.22 -33.12 -3.76
C GLU A 275 8.72 -34.56 -3.81
N GLN A 276 9.54 -35.51 -3.31
CA GLN A 276 9.17 -36.93 -3.28
C GLN A 276 8.26 -37.18 -2.08
N GLY A 277 7.07 -37.67 -2.31
CA GLY A 277 6.12 -38.07 -1.29
C GLY A 277 4.74 -37.42 -1.44
N ASN A 278 3.83 -37.81 -0.58
CA ASN A 278 2.50 -37.19 -0.50
C ASN A 278 2.61 -35.80 0.14
N TYR A 279 1.87 -34.86 -0.41
CA TYR A 279 1.75 -33.52 0.20
C TYR A 279 1.19 -33.63 1.61
N VAL A 280 1.89 -33.02 2.57
CA VAL A 280 1.49 -32.98 3.97
C VAL A 280 0.99 -31.56 4.27
N TYR A 281 -0.28 -31.46 4.66
CA TYR A 281 -0.84 -30.20 5.12
C TYR A 281 -0.19 -29.75 6.43
N PRO A 282 -0.04 -28.44 6.66
CA PRO A 282 0.45 -27.91 7.92
C PRO A 282 -0.51 -28.27 9.07
N ASP A 283 0.04 -28.32 10.29
CA ASP A 283 -0.75 -28.32 11.51
C ASP A 283 -1.31 -26.92 11.75
N ILE A 284 -2.64 -26.78 11.74
CA ILE A 284 -3.32 -25.48 11.76
C ILE A 284 -4.13 -25.33 13.04
N GLU A 285 -3.82 -24.31 13.80
CA GLU A 285 -4.56 -23.93 15.00
C GLU A 285 -5.32 -22.62 14.80
N LEU A 286 -6.63 -22.62 15.08
CA LEU A 286 -7.49 -21.44 14.99
C LEU A 286 -7.82 -20.92 16.39
N LEU A 287 -7.48 -19.66 16.67
CA LEU A 287 -7.63 -19.02 17.97
C LEU A 287 -8.54 -17.78 17.88
N GLY A 288 -9.70 -17.85 18.51
CA GLY A 288 -10.60 -16.70 18.68
C GLY A 288 -10.20 -15.90 19.93
N VAL A 289 -9.88 -14.63 19.77
CA VAL A 289 -9.43 -13.75 20.86
C VAL A 289 -10.32 -12.50 20.89
N PRO A 290 -10.88 -12.12 22.06
CA PRO A 290 -11.85 -11.00 22.12
C PRO A 290 -11.18 -9.62 22.15
N SER A 291 -10.09 -9.42 21.44
CA SER A 291 -9.40 -8.12 21.32
C SER A 291 -8.29 -8.16 20.28
N ALA A 292 -8.16 -7.09 19.48
CA ALA A 292 -7.05 -6.95 18.57
C ALA A 292 -5.69 -6.94 19.31
N VAL A 293 -5.55 -6.17 20.39
CA VAL A 293 -4.34 -6.17 21.24
C VAL A 293 -4.17 -7.51 21.99
N GLY A 294 -5.27 -8.18 22.33
CA GLY A 294 -5.25 -9.52 22.94
C GLY A 294 -4.59 -10.56 22.02
N GLN A 295 -4.77 -10.45 20.71
CA GLN A 295 -4.09 -11.31 19.74
C GLN A 295 -2.57 -11.17 19.82
N ALA A 296 -2.04 -9.96 19.99
CA ALA A 296 -0.61 -9.74 20.19
C ALA A 296 -0.10 -10.44 21.45
N LYS A 297 -0.84 -10.38 22.55
CA LYS A 297 -0.48 -11.10 23.79
C LYS A 297 -0.58 -12.63 23.64
N GLN A 298 -1.57 -13.12 22.89
CA GLN A 298 -1.66 -14.55 22.58
C GLN A 298 -0.46 -15.02 21.74
N CYS A 299 0.05 -14.16 20.85
CA CYS A 299 1.26 -14.45 20.10
C CYS A 299 2.49 -14.65 20.98
N GLU A 300 2.61 -13.94 22.12
CA GLU A 300 3.66 -14.19 23.12
C GLU A 300 3.63 -15.64 23.63
N ILE A 301 2.44 -16.14 23.97
CA ILE A 301 2.24 -17.51 24.46
C ILE A 301 2.66 -18.52 23.39
N ILE A 302 2.22 -18.32 22.13
CA ILE A 302 2.57 -19.17 21.00
C ILE A 302 4.09 -19.19 20.79
N LEU A 303 4.76 -18.05 20.84
CA LEU A 303 6.22 -17.97 20.69
C LEU A 303 6.94 -18.72 21.82
N GLN A 304 6.46 -18.61 23.07
CA GLN A 304 7.01 -19.36 24.20
C GLN A 304 6.82 -20.87 24.03
N GLU A 305 5.70 -21.33 23.50
CA GLU A 305 5.43 -22.74 23.19
C GLU A 305 6.32 -23.25 22.05
N LEU A 306 6.51 -22.47 21.00
CA LEU A 306 7.41 -22.80 19.90
C LEU A 306 8.87 -22.93 20.37
N MET A 307 9.30 -22.12 21.33
CA MET A 307 10.62 -22.24 21.96
C MET A 307 10.71 -23.50 22.84
N LYS A 308 9.71 -23.77 23.68
CA LYS A 308 9.67 -24.95 24.55
C LYS A 308 9.65 -26.26 23.76
N SER A 309 8.94 -26.29 22.62
CA SER A 309 8.88 -27.45 21.71
C SER A 309 10.09 -27.58 20.77
N ASN A 310 11.09 -26.69 20.91
CA ASN A 310 12.26 -26.60 20.01
C ASN A 310 11.92 -26.37 18.53
N ALA A 311 10.74 -25.85 18.24
CA ALA A 311 10.36 -25.43 16.89
C ALA A 311 11.08 -24.12 16.47
N ILE A 312 11.45 -23.30 17.46
CA ILE A 312 12.45 -22.25 17.37
C ILE A 312 13.68 -22.75 18.13
N PRO A 313 14.67 -23.37 17.46
CA PRO A 313 15.77 -24.07 18.12
C PRO A 313 16.73 -23.14 18.88
N ALA A 314 16.81 -21.88 18.42
CA ALA A 314 17.56 -20.85 19.12
C ALA A 314 16.85 -19.49 18.89
N PRO A 315 16.64 -18.68 19.93
CA PRO A 315 15.98 -17.37 19.81
C PRO A 315 16.62 -16.47 18.74
N GLN A 316 17.95 -16.53 18.58
CA GLN A 316 18.71 -15.79 17.58
C GLN A 316 18.55 -16.34 16.15
N LYS A 317 17.99 -17.53 15.98
CA LYS A 317 17.77 -18.20 14.69
C LYS A 317 16.28 -18.36 14.34
N ALA A 318 15.43 -17.44 14.80
CA ALA A 318 14.00 -17.48 14.55
C ALA A 318 13.59 -17.08 13.10
N LEU A 319 14.53 -17.11 12.16
CA LEU A 319 14.30 -16.82 10.73
C LEU A 319 13.28 -17.76 10.07
N ASN A 320 13.05 -18.94 10.65
CA ASN A 320 12.06 -19.90 10.20
C ASN A 320 10.63 -19.57 10.65
N THR A 321 10.45 -18.49 11.39
CA THR A 321 9.16 -18.09 11.98
C THR A 321 8.76 -16.70 11.51
N ALA A 322 7.53 -16.58 11.00
CA ALA A 322 6.95 -15.32 10.58
C ALA A 322 5.68 -14.99 11.37
N ILE A 323 5.56 -13.73 11.78
CA ILE A 323 4.33 -13.11 12.26
C ILE A 323 3.81 -12.22 11.15
N VAL A 324 2.59 -12.46 10.70
CA VAL A 324 1.96 -11.73 9.62
C VAL A 324 0.85 -10.85 10.17
N LEU A 325 0.93 -9.56 9.88
CA LEU A 325 0.00 -8.54 10.34
C LEU A 325 -0.80 -7.98 9.15
N PRO A 326 -1.99 -8.51 8.87
CA PRO A 326 -2.89 -7.91 7.88
C PRO A 326 -3.35 -6.50 8.32
N ASP A 327 -3.52 -6.29 9.63
CA ASP A 327 -3.76 -4.99 10.23
C ASP A 327 -2.44 -4.43 10.80
N GLU A 328 -1.89 -3.42 10.11
CA GLU A 328 -0.61 -2.79 10.49
C GLU A 328 -0.67 -2.03 11.83
N HIS A 329 -1.87 -1.66 12.32
CA HIS A 329 -2.02 -1.02 13.62
C HIS A 329 -1.58 -1.93 14.78
N LEU A 330 -1.54 -3.24 14.56
CA LEU A 330 -1.05 -4.21 15.56
C LEU A 330 0.46 -4.27 15.68
N LEU A 331 1.22 -3.56 14.85
CA LEU A 331 2.69 -3.62 14.89
C LEU A 331 3.24 -3.21 16.26
N LEU A 332 2.87 -2.06 16.80
CA LEU A 332 3.35 -1.62 18.11
C LEU A 332 2.91 -2.56 19.26
N PRO A 333 1.62 -2.93 19.41
CA PRO A 333 1.22 -3.95 20.36
C PRO A 333 2.01 -5.25 20.24
N MET A 334 2.33 -5.66 18.99
CA MET A 334 3.08 -6.89 18.75
C MET A 334 4.53 -6.77 19.24
N LEU A 335 5.20 -5.65 18.99
CA LEU A 335 6.57 -5.41 19.44
C LEU A 335 6.69 -5.48 20.97
N TYR A 336 5.70 -4.97 21.71
CA TYR A 336 5.65 -5.06 23.16
C TYR A 336 5.32 -6.47 23.69
N ALA A 337 4.73 -7.32 22.85
CA ALA A 337 4.35 -8.67 23.21
C ALA A 337 5.43 -9.72 22.92
N ILE A 338 6.48 -9.39 22.18
CA ILE A 338 7.55 -10.33 21.87
C ILE A 338 8.40 -10.57 23.12
N PRO A 339 8.66 -11.85 23.50
CA PRO A 339 9.56 -12.17 24.60
C PRO A 339 10.96 -11.58 24.37
N SER A 340 11.53 -10.92 25.37
CA SER A 340 12.87 -10.31 25.31
C SER A 340 13.99 -11.31 25.01
N THR A 341 13.72 -12.60 25.15
CA THR A 341 14.63 -13.69 24.79
C THR A 341 14.77 -13.89 23.28
N ILE A 342 13.79 -13.42 22.49
CA ILE A 342 13.83 -13.49 21.02
C ILE A 342 14.46 -12.21 20.50
N SER A 343 15.70 -12.29 20.08
CA SER A 343 16.46 -11.20 19.49
C SER A 343 17.52 -11.79 18.53
N PRO A 344 17.74 -11.22 17.35
CA PRO A 344 17.11 -10.04 16.78
C PRO A 344 15.69 -10.26 16.24
N ILE A 345 14.99 -9.15 16.00
CA ILE A 345 13.69 -9.10 15.33
C ILE A 345 13.88 -8.31 14.04
N ASN A 346 13.30 -8.79 12.95
CA ASN A 346 13.29 -8.08 11.69
C ASN A 346 11.87 -7.66 11.32
N ILE A 347 11.64 -6.37 11.24
CA ILE A 347 10.36 -5.75 10.87
C ILE A 347 10.47 -5.32 9.41
N THR A 348 9.60 -5.83 8.56
CA THR A 348 9.66 -5.56 7.12
C THR A 348 8.68 -4.50 6.67
N MET A 349 7.59 -4.37 7.41
CA MET A 349 6.66 -3.27 7.25
C MET A 349 7.26 -2.05 7.94
N GLY A 350 7.33 -0.93 7.26
CA GLY A 350 7.70 0.31 7.93
C GLY A 350 6.55 0.79 8.80
N TYR A 351 6.85 1.68 9.73
CA TYR A 351 5.81 2.34 10.51
C TYR A 351 5.21 3.49 9.69
N THR A 352 3.94 3.35 9.33
CA THR A 352 3.26 4.33 8.47
C THR A 352 3.10 5.66 9.21
N LEU A 353 3.46 6.78 8.57
CA LEU A 353 3.35 8.12 9.17
C LEU A 353 1.93 8.46 9.64
N SER A 354 0.91 7.95 8.96
CA SER A 354 -0.50 8.17 9.34
C SER A 354 -0.88 7.56 10.71
N ASN A 355 -0.08 6.62 11.23
CA ASN A 355 -0.33 5.94 12.50
C ASN A 355 0.45 6.57 13.67
N THR A 356 1.15 7.66 13.42
CA THR A 356 2.00 8.33 14.42
C THR A 356 1.20 9.28 15.31
N THR A 357 1.76 9.59 16.47
CA THR A 357 1.25 10.63 17.38
C THR A 357 1.21 12.01 16.72
N VAL A 358 2.16 12.30 15.84
CA VAL A 358 2.20 13.54 15.04
C VAL A 358 1.00 13.60 14.09
N ALA A 359 0.64 12.48 13.42
CA ALA A 359 -0.55 12.42 12.57
C ALA A 359 -1.82 12.78 13.36
N GLY A 360 -1.97 12.19 14.56
CA GLY A 360 -3.07 12.50 15.45
C GLY A 360 -3.12 13.98 15.85
N LEU A 361 -1.97 14.60 16.11
CA LEU A 361 -1.89 16.04 16.35
C LEU A 361 -2.36 16.85 15.14
N LEU A 362 -1.89 16.53 13.94
CA LEU A 362 -2.26 17.23 12.71
C LEU A 362 -3.76 17.07 12.38
N ASP A 363 -4.34 15.89 12.62
CA ASP A 363 -5.78 15.69 12.47
C ASP A 363 -6.59 16.57 13.44
N ILE A 364 -6.15 16.71 14.70
CA ILE A 364 -6.80 17.60 15.66
C ILE A 364 -6.63 19.07 15.25
N LEU A 365 -5.48 19.47 14.72
CA LEU A 365 -5.24 20.82 14.21
C LEU A 365 -6.13 21.13 12.99
N ALA A 366 -6.29 20.17 12.09
CA ALA A 366 -7.22 20.30 10.96
C ALA A 366 -8.67 20.51 11.44
N ASP A 367 -9.11 19.72 12.42
CA ASP A 367 -10.45 19.85 13.03
C ASP A 367 -10.60 21.20 13.78
N LEU A 368 -9.55 21.65 14.46
CA LEU A 368 -9.52 22.95 15.14
C LEU A 368 -9.78 24.09 14.14
N GLN A 369 -9.06 24.11 13.02
CA GLN A 369 -9.19 25.15 12.00
C GLN A 369 -10.54 25.10 11.28
N LYS A 370 -11.12 23.93 11.07
CA LYS A 370 -12.43 23.75 10.44
C LYS A 370 -13.57 24.36 11.25
N HIS A 371 -13.44 24.38 12.59
CA HIS A 371 -14.52 24.79 13.50
C HIS A 371 -14.26 26.15 14.16
N THR A 372 -13.36 26.96 13.62
CA THR A 372 -13.16 28.36 14.07
C THR A 372 -14.34 29.23 13.72
N ARG A 373 -14.60 30.23 14.57
CA ARG A 373 -15.66 31.25 14.33
C ARG A 373 -15.11 32.66 14.56
N PRO A 374 -15.29 33.60 13.62
CA PRO A 374 -14.96 34.98 13.85
C PRO A 374 -15.96 35.59 14.82
N ASN A 375 -15.48 36.45 15.73
CA ASN A 375 -16.28 37.24 16.67
C ASN A 375 -15.67 38.63 16.78
N GLY A 376 -16.04 39.56 15.86
CA GLY A 376 -15.39 40.85 15.72
C GLY A 376 -13.92 40.68 15.35
N ASP A 377 -13.03 41.31 16.14
CA ASP A 377 -11.55 41.20 15.94
C ASP A 377 -10.92 39.95 16.58
N GLU A 378 -11.75 39.08 17.15
CA GLU A 378 -11.27 37.89 17.87
C GLU A 378 -11.80 36.60 17.23
N THR A 379 -11.01 35.53 17.29
CA THR A 379 -11.41 34.19 16.83
C THR A 379 -11.80 33.33 18.01
N LEU A 380 -12.90 32.60 17.85
CA LEU A 380 -13.40 31.62 18.81
C LEU A 380 -13.07 30.21 18.33
N PHE A 381 -12.61 29.37 19.25
CA PHE A 381 -12.30 27.95 18.99
C PHE A 381 -13.30 27.03 19.69
N TYR A 382 -13.68 25.95 18.98
CA TYR A 382 -14.68 25.01 19.46
C TYR A 382 -14.09 24.10 20.55
N HIS A 383 -14.80 23.98 21.67
CA HIS A 383 -14.29 23.33 22.89
C HIS A 383 -13.84 21.86 22.69
N ARG A 384 -14.53 21.10 21.81
CA ARG A 384 -14.13 19.68 21.60
C ARG A 384 -12.75 19.57 20.99
N SER A 385 -12.46 20.33 19.93
CA SER A 385 -11.15 20.36 19.29
C SER A 385 -10.09 20.90 20.25
N VAL A 386 -10.42 21.94 21.05
CA VAL A 386 -9.54 22.50 22.08
C VAL A 386 -9.21 21.44 23.15
N LEU A 387 -10.21 20.79 23.74
CA LEU A 387 -10.00 19.78 24.78
C LEU A 387 -9.23 18.55 24.26
N SER A 388 -9.52 18.13 23.02
CA SER A 388 -8.79 17.06 22.36
C SER A 388 -7.31 17.43 22.19
N LEU A 389 -7.02 18.67 21.79
CA LEU A 389 -5.67 19.16 21.63
C LEU A 389 -4.94 19.26 22.99
N LEU A 390 -5.58 19.83 24.03
CA LEU A 390 -4.98 19.95 25.36
C LEU A 390 -4.67 18.59 26.01
N SER A 391 -5.35 17.51 25.59
CA SER A 391 -5.04 16.14 26.03
C SER A 391 -3.94 15.48 25.23
N ASN A 392 -3.43 16.11 24.15
CA ASN A 392 -2.36 15.56 23.34
C ASN A 392 -1.03 15.50 24.09
N ARG A 393 -0.29 14.39 23.94
CA ARG A 393 0.96 14.13 24.66
C ARG A 393 2.01 15.25 24.49
N TYR A 394 2.18 15.75 23.27
CA TYR A 394 3.17 16.81 23.00
C TYR A 394 2.90 18.09 23.78
N LEU A 395 1.63 18.44 23.97
CA LEU A 395 1.28 19.64 24.71
C LEU A 395 1.44 19.46 26.22
N GLN A 396 1.18 18.24 26.72
CA GLN A 396 1.36 17.91 28.14
C GLN A 396 2.82 18.08 28.59
N LEU A 397 3.80 17.87 27.68
CA LEU A 397 5.24 18.09 27.99
C LEU A 397 5.57 19.56 28.26
N SER A 398 4.90 20.51 27.61
CA SER A 398 5.26 21.94 27.62
C SER A 398 4.59 22.79 28.71
N GLY A 399 3.96 22.19 29.72
CA GLY A 399 3.34 22.95 30.82
C GLY A 399 2.07 22.36 31.41
N GLN A 400 2.15 21.12 31.88
CA GLN A 400 1.02 20.32 32.37
C GLN A 400 0.13 21.06 33.40
N SER A 401 0.68 21.81 34.34
CA SER A 401 -0.09 22.50 35.37
C SER A 401 -0.96 23.66 34.81
N ALA A 402 -0.48 24.36 33.76
CA ALA A 402 -1.22 25.43 33.11
C ALA A 402 -2.32 24.85 32.22
N ILE A 403 -2.03 23.78 31.51
CA ILE A 403 -2.96 23.05 30.65
C ILE A 403 -4.09 22.44 31.47
N ASN A 404 -3.80 21.82 32.61
CA ASN A 404 -4.81 21.25 33.49
C ASN A 404 -5.76 22.32 34.03
N ARG A 405 -5.23 23.48 34.47
CA ARG A 405 -6.07 24.61 34.92
C ARG A 405 -7.00 25.12 33.80
N LEU A 406 -6.49 25.26 32.60
CA LEU A 406 -7.28 25.69 31.44
C LEU A 406 -8.38 24.64 31.10
N THR A 407 -8.04 23.36 31.12
CA THR A 407 -8.99 22.26 30.89
C THR A 407 -10.11 22.26 31.94
N ASP A 408 -9.77 22.42 33.22
CA ASP A 408 -10.73 22.48 34.31
C ASP A 408 -11.63 23.71 34.21
N ASP A 409 -11.09 24.86 33.83
CA ASP A 409 -11.87 26.10 33.62
C ASP A 409 -12.88 25.92 32.48
N ILE A 410 -12.46 25.36 31.34
CA ILE A 410 -13.35 25.08 30.21
C ILE A 410 -14.49 24.15 30.62
N ARG A 411 -14.20 23.07 31.33
CA ARG A 411 -15.19 22.07 31.78
C ARG A 411 -16.12 22.64 32.87
N LYS A 412 -15.58 23.33 33.86
CA LYS A 412 -16.32 23.87 34.98
C LYS A 412 -17.33 24.94 34.54
N HIS A 413 -16.97 25.75 33.56
CA HIS A 413 -17.86 26.82 33.05
C HIS A 413 -18.63 26.43 31.78
N ASN A 414 -18.55 25.15 31.32
CA ASN A 414 -19.22 24.65 30.11
C ASN A 414 -19.02 25.55 28.90
N LYS A 415 -17.77 26.02 28.68
CA LYS A 415 -17.43 26.93 27.56
C LYS A 415 -17.55 26.16 26.24
N ILE A 416 -18.47 26.56 25.35
CA ILE A 416 -18.66 25.90 24.04
C ILE A 416 -17.68 26.48 23.00
N PHE A 417 -17.52 27.79 23.00
CA PHE A 417 -16.55 28.51 22.16
C PHE A 417 -15.64 29.33 23.06
N ILE A 418 -14.32 29.15 22.89
CA ILE A 418 -13.30 29.75 23.75
C ILE A 418 -12.57 30.83 22.94
N PRO A 419 -12.47 32.06 23.47
CA PRO A 419 -11.72 33.15 22.84
C PRO A 419 -10.23 32.83 22.76
N GLN A 420 -9.59 33.19 21.65
CA GLN A 420 -8.16 33.00 21.42
C GLN A 420 -7.28 33.49 22.58
N LYS A 421 -7.62 34.64 23.18
CA LYS A 421 -6.88 35.24 24.27
C LYS A 421 -6.81 34.36 25.52
N GLU A 422 -7.82 33.56 25.79
CA GLU A 422 -7.87 32.67 26.95
C GLU A 422 -7.01 31.41 26.75
N LEU A 423 -6.73 31.03 25.51
CA LEU A 423 -6.02 29.78 25.15
C LEU A 423 -4.49 29.94 25.18
N GLY A 424 -3.95 31.15 25.04
CA GLY A 424 -2.53 31.42 24.90
C GLY A 424 -1.73 31.38 26.21
N VAL A 425 -1.97 30.40 27.10
CA VAL A 425 -1.36 30.33 28.44
C VAL A 425 0.13 29.89 28.43
N THR A 426 0.60 29.26 27.36
CA THR A 426 2.02 28.91 27.14
C THR A 426 2.49 29.43 25.78
N PRO A 427 3.82 29.54 25.52
CA PRO A 427 4.34 29.94 24.21
C PRO A 427 3.85 29.02 23.08
N LEU A 428 3.87 27.71 23.31
CA LEU A 428 3.38 26.71 22.36
C LEU A 428 1.88 26.90 22.08
N LEU A 429 1.04 27.06 23.10
CA LEU A 429 -0.40 27.26 22.91
C LEU A 429 -0.72 28.59 22.21
N ARG A 430 0.08 29.64 22.40
CA ARG A 430 -0.07 30.90 21.63
C ARG A 430 0.19 30.69 20.14
N ARG A 431 1.12 29.80 19.78
CA ARG A 431 1.41 29.48 18.39
C ARG A 431 0.31 28.60 17.80
N ILE A 432 -0.24 27.66 18.56
CA ILE A 432 -1.26 26.73 18.12
C ILE A 432 -2.60 27.41 17.83
N PHE A 433 -3.09 28.25 18.73
CA PHE A 433 -4.41 28.87 18.61
C PHE A 433 -4.36 30.15 17.75
N VAL A 434 -3.96 29.99 16.48
CA VAL A 434 -3.96 31.04 15.46
C VAL A 434 -4.91 30.62 14.33
N PRO A 435 -5.86 31.51 13.91
CA PRO A 435 -6.69 31.20 12.75
C PRO A 435 -5.89 31.27 11.46
N LEU A 436 -6.09 30.30 10.57
CA LEU A 436 -5.39 30.19 9.30
C LEU A 436 -6.38 30.44 8.14
N LYS A 437 -5.95 31.13 7.09
CA LYS A 437 -6.81 31.56 5.98
C LYS A 437 -6.58 30.80 4.69
N ASN A 438 -5.34 30.41 4.43
CA ASN A 438 -4.94 29.77 3.19
C ASN A 438 -3.84 28.73 3.43
N ALA A 439 -3.48 27.96 2.42
CA ALA A 439 -2.51 26.89 2.49
C ALA A 439 -1.08 27.39 2.78
N ASP A 440 -0.67 28.57 2.31
CA ASP A 440 0.66 29.10 2.59
C ASP A 440 0.83 29.40 4.08
N GLU A 441 -0.18 30.02 4.69
CA GLU A 441 -0.18 30.25 6.14
C GLU A 441 -0.15 28.93 6.94
N VAL A 442 -0.83 27.87 6.43
CA VAL A 442 -0.78 26.52 7.04
C VAL A 442 0.63 25.94 6.97
N CYS A 443 1.31 26.06 5.82
CA CYS A 443 2.69 25.58 5.68
C CYS A 443 3.61 26.21 6.72
N ASP A 444 3.63 27.55 6.80
CA ASP A 444 4.50 28.28 7.73
C ASP A 444 4.15 27.96 9.20
N TYR A 445 2.87 27.91 9.50
CA TYR A 445 2.36 27.53 10.81
C TYR A 445 2.82 26.13 11.24
N LEU A 446 2.67 25.13 10.36
CA LEU A 446 3.05 23.75 10.68
C LEU A 446 4.55 23.56 10.78
N LEU A 447 5.34 24.20 9.89
CA LEU A 447 6.81 24.13 9.95
C LEU A 447 7.35 24.70 11.25
N ASP A 448 6.85 25.88 11.67
CA ASP A 448 7.24 26.48 12.94
C ASP A 448 6.80 25.61 14.14
N LEU A 449 5.59 25.06 14.10
CA LEU A 449 5.09 24.20 15.18
C LEU A 449 5.93 22.94 15.33
N LEU A 450 6.23 22.26 14.22
CA LEU A 450 7.06 21.04 14.22
C LEU A 450 8.49 21.32 14.72
N ALA A 451 9.07 22.48 14.36
CA ALA A 451 10.38 22.90 14.87
C ALA A 451 10.34 23.09 16.40
N MET A 452 9.30 23.77 16.93
CA MET A 452 9.13 23.95 18.38
C MET A 452 8.97 22.59 19.10
N LEU A 453 8.20 21.68 18.55
CA LEU A 453 8.01 20.33 19.12
C LEU A 453 9.33 19.54 19.14
N GLN A 454 10.14 19.68 18.12
CA GLN A 454 11.45 19.03 18.04
C GLN A 454 12.43 19.59 19.10
N GLU A 455 12.38 20.90 19.37
CA GLU A 455 13.17 21.53 20.44
C GLU A 455 12.74 21.04 21.83
N GLU A 456 11.45 20.98 22.11
CA GLU A 456 10.90 20.46 23.39
C GLU A 456 11.34 19.01 23.65
N LEU A 457 11.31 18.15 22.62
CA LEU A 457 11.77 16.76 22.73
C LEU A 457 13.30 16.63 22.92
N ASN A 458 14.10 17.66 22.58
CA ASN A 458 15.53 17.67 22.82
C ASN A 458 15.88 17.98 24.29
N VAL A 459 15.06 18.77 24.98
CA VAL A 459 15.28 19.13 26.37
C VAL A 459 15.18 17.93 27.30
N ASP A 460 14.22 17.02 27.02
CA ASP A 460 14.02 15.82 27.84
C ASP A 460 15.19 14.80 27.78
N THR A 461 16.01 14.82 26.71
CA THR A 461 17.13 13.88 26.54
C THR A 461 18.39 14.29 27.30
N THR A 462 18.52 15.54 27.71
CA THR A 462 19.73 16.06 28.41
C THR A 462 19.77 15.69 29.90
N ASP A 463 18.62 15.36 30.49
CA ASP A 463 18.53 15.07 31.94
C ASP A 463 18.74 13.59 32.30
N ASN A 464 18.85 12.66 31.33
CA ASN A 464 19.02 11.23 31.60
C ASN A 464 19.99 10.53 30.63
N PRO A 465 21.30 10.40 30.97
CA PRO A 465 22.34 9.95 30.05
C PRO A 465 22.44 8.43 29.82
N ASN A 466 21.46 7.62 30.17
CA ASN A 466 21.47 6.18 29.85
C ASN A 466 21.00 5.92 28.42
N GLU A 467 21.97 5.92 27.48
CA GLU A 467 21.76 5.74 26.03
C GLU A 467 20.95 4.48 25.60
N ASN A 468 20.70 3.55 26.49
CA ASN A 468 19.98 2.28 26.21
C ASN A 468 18.62 2.17 26.92
N SER A 469 18.01 3.27 27.38
CA SER A 469 16.68 3.18 27.99
C SER A 469 15.59 3.11 26.89
N PRO A 470 14.52 2.33 27.09
CA PRO A 470 13.40 2.26 26.14
C PRO A 470 12.76 3.64 25.85
N GLU A 471 12.83 4.56 26.79
CA GLU A 471 12.29 5.92 26.67
C GLU A 471 13.06 6.76 25.65
N ILE A 472 14.38 6.65 25.59
CA ILE A 472 15.24 7.35 24.60
C ILE A 472 14.93 6.83 23.18
N SER A 473 14.69 5.53 23.02
CA SER A 473 14.31 4.94 21.75
C SER A 473 12.97 5.48 21.23
N VAL A 474 12.00 5.72 22.12
CA VAL A 474 10.69 6.28 21.74
C VAL A 474 10.82 7.76 21.33
N ILE A 475 11.60 8.55 22.04
CA ILE A 475 11.83 9.96 21.70
C ILE A 475 12.55 10.10 20.36
N ALA A 476 13.56 9.26 20.10
CA ALA A 476 14.25 9.24 18.82
C ALA A 476 13.29 8.93 17.65
N LEU A 477 12.38 7.97 17.83
CA LEU A 477 11.38 7.62 16.84
C LEU A 477 10.37 8.77 16.61
N GLU A 478 9.91 9.44 17.68
CA GLU A 478 9.03 10.60 17.56
C GLU A 478 9.69 11.77 16.80
N ARG A 479 10.99 11.99 16.99
CA ARG A 479 11.76 13.00 16.25
C ARG A 479 11.83 12.65 14.75
N GLU A 480 12.01 11.40 14.41
CA GLU A 480 12.00 10.93 13.03
C GLU A 480 10.63 11.15 12.37
N PHE A 481 9.53 10.92 13.10
CA PHE A 481 8.18 11.22 12.62
C PHE A 481 8.00 12.71 12.32
N ILE A 482 8.41 13.58 13.23
CA ILE A 482 8.35 15.05 13.06
C ILE A 482 9.16 15.47 11.83
N TYR A 483 10.37 14.93 11.65
CA TYR A 483 11.24 15.24 10.53
C TYR A 483 10.60 14.85 9.17
N HIS A 484 10.01 13.69 9.07
CA HIS A 484 9.32 13.25 7.85
C HIS A 484 8.09 14.12 7.52
N TYR A 485 7.34 14.57 8.53
CA TYR A 485 6.27 15.55 8.31
C TYR A 485 6.82 16.90 7.86
N TYR A 486 7.90 17.36 8.45
CA TYR A 486 8.58 18.60 8.05
C TYR A 486 9.00 18.54 6.57
N LEU A 487 9.62 17.46 6.13
CA LEU A 487 9.98 17.25 4.73
C LEU A 487 8.75 17.23 3.81
N SER A 488 7.68 16.55 4.22
CA SER A 488 6.45 16.43 3.43
C SER A 488 5.76 17.77 3.24
N ILE A 489 5.72 18.61 4.28
CA ILE A 489 5.14 19.95 4.23
C ILE A 489 5.97 20.87 3.32
N ASN A 490 7.31 20.87 3.45
CA ASN A 490 8.19 21.63 2.57
C ASN A 490 8.05 21.23 1.10
N ARG A 491 7.93 19.92 0.83
CA ARG A 491 7.68 19.41 -0.52
C ARG A 491 6.36 19.92 -1.08
N LEU A 492 5.28 19.82 -0.31
CA LEU A 492 3.96 20.30 -0.71
C LEU A 492 3.98 21.82 -0.97
N LYS A 493 4.64 22.59 -0.08
CA LYS A 493 4.83 24.04 -0.25
C LYS A 493 5.56 24.38 -1.56
N GLY A 494 6.67 23.68 -1.86
CA GLY A 494 7.42 23.87 -3.09
C GLY A 494 6.58 23.60 -4.34
N ILE A 495 5.85 22.49 -4.38
CA ILE A 495 4.99 22.13 -5.51
C ILE A 495 3.85 23.15 -5.70
N MET A 496 3.24 23.64 -4.62
CA MET A 496 2.21 24.67 -4.67
C MET A 496 2.73 25.98 -5.29
N GLN A 497 3.92 26.41 -4.87
CA GLN A 497 4.55 27.63 -5.37
C GLN A 497 4.94 27.53 -6.84
N GLU A 498 5.53 26.41 -7.26
CA GLU A 498 5.90 26.14 -8.66
C GLU A 498 4.69 26.17 -9.61
N ASN A 499 3.55 25.61 -9.15
CA ASN A 499 2.34 25.50 -9.96
C ASN A 499 1.35 26.66 -9.73
N ARG A 500 1.64 27.61 -8.82
CA ARG A 500 0.78 28.77 -8.48
C ARG A 500 -0.66 28.35 -8.12
N ILE A 501 -0.79 27.30 -7.31
CA ILE A 501 -2.10 26.76 -6.94
C ILE A 501 -2.50 27.33 -5.58
N GLU A 502 -3.67 27.95 -5.55
CA GLU A 502 -4.35 28.37 -4.33
C GLU A 502 -5.29 27.26 -3.86
N MET A 503 -5.24 26.94 -2.56
CA MET A 503 -6.17 26.02 -1.96
C MET A 503 -6.55 26.47 -0.54
N ASN A 504 -7.70 25.99 -0.08
CA ASN A 504 -8.14 26.28 1.28
C ASN A 504 -7.45 25.39 2.32
N VAL A 505 -7.58 25.77 3.59
CA VAL A 505 -6.97 25.08 4.73
C VAL A 505 -7.38 23.61 4.81
N VAL A 506 -8.66 23.31 4.56
CA VAL A 506 -9.21 21.94 4.67
C VAL A 506 -8.60 21.02 3.62
N THR A 507 -8.50 21.50 2.38
CA THR A 507 -7.89 20.73 1.28
C THR A 507 -6.41 20.51 1.51
N PHE A 508 -5.69 21.49 2.01
CA PHE A 508 -4.29 21.33 2.37
C PHE A 508 -4.09 20.17 3.35
N PHE A 509 -4.83 20.13 4.46
CA PHE A 509 -4.72 19.04 5.43
C PHE A 509 -5.11 17.68 4.83
N LYS A 510 -6.12 17.62 3.96
CA LYS A 510 -6.49 16.38 3.25
C LYS A 510 -5.36 15.89 2.35
N LEU A 511 -4.73 16.78 1.59
CA LEU A 511 -3.60 16.43 0.71
C LEU A 511 -2.38 16.02 1.52
N LEU A 512 -2.06 16.74 2.59
CA LEU A 512 -0.95 16.39 3.48
C LEU A 512 -1.18 14.98 4.08
N LYS A 513 -2.38 14.71 4.58
CA LYS A 513 -2.75 13.39 5.09
C LYS A 513 -2.57 12.29 4.05
N LYS A 514 -2.96 12.55 2.82
CA LYS A 514 -2.83 11.60 1.73
C LYS A 514 -1.38 11.39 1.31
N LEU A 515 -0.60 12.47 1.19
CA LEU A 515 0.83 12.40 0.91
C LEU A 515 1.55 11.53 1.97
N THR A 516 1.24 11.75 3.24
CA THR A 516 1.91 11.07 4.35
C THR A 516 1.41 9.64 4.58
N ALA A 517 0.19 9.29 4.14
CA ALA A 517 -0.35 7.94 4.23
C ALA A 517 0.47 6.90 3.45
N GLY A 518 1.12 7.32 2.35
CA GLY A 518 2.01 6.46 1.56
C GLY A 518 3.45 6.41 2.08
N ILE A 519 3.80 7.22 3.09
CA ILE A 519 5.15 7.28 3.64
C ILE A 519 5.24 6.33 4.83
N SER A 520 6.19 5.39 4.73
CA SER A 520 6.48 4.41 5.76
C SER A 520 7.94 4.55 6.18
N ILE A 521 8.17 4.69 7.49
CA ILE A 521 9.52 4.78 8.06
C ILE A 521 10.04 3.37 8.27
N PRO A 522 11.12 2.96 7.59
CA PRO A 522 11.67 1.64 7.75
C PRO A 522 12.31 1.49 9.14
N PHE A 523 12.12 0.34 9.76
CA PHE A 523 12.90 -0.02 10.93
C PHE A 523 14.30 -0.50 10.47
N GLU A 524 15.33 -0.06 11.18
CA GLU A 524 16.68 -0.57 10.97
C GLU A 524 16.77 -2.01 11.50
N GLY A 525 17.25 -2.94 10.66
CA GLY A 525 17.39 -4.34 11.03
C GLY A 525 18.06 -5.16 9.92
N GLU A 526 18.69 -6.27 10.30
CA GLU A 526 19.25 -7.22 9.33
C GLU A 526 18.13 -8.07 8.71
N PRO A 527 17.86 -7.96 7.40
CA PRO A 527 16.71 -8.61 6.75
C PRO A 527 16.69 -10.14 6.87
N LEU A 528 17.84 -10.76 7.09
CA LEU A 528 18.04 -12.22 7.09
C LEU A 528 18.32 -12.78 8.49
N SER A 529 17.98 -12.07 9.54
CA SER A 529 18.19 -12.51 10.92
C SER A 529 16.94 -12.42 11.77
N GLY A 530 16.81 -13.31 12.75
CA GLY A 530 15.80 -13.28 13.78
C GLY A 530 14.37 -13.52 13.33
N LEU A 531 13.44 -13.24 14.23
CA LEU A 531 12.00 -13.36 14.02
C LEU A 531 11.53 -12.35 12.95
N GLN A 532 10.72 -12.83 12.00
CA GLN A 532 10.23 -11.99 10.90
C GLN A 532 8.83 -11.47 11.20
N ILE A 533 8.64 -10.14 11.21
CA ILE A 533 7.32 -9.48 11.32
C ILE A 533 7.05 -8.75 10.01
N MET A 534 5.92 -9.06 9.38
CA MET A 534 5.64 -8.59 8.03
C MET A 534 4.15 -8.43 7.74
N GLY A 535 3.82 -7.59 6.78
CA GLY A 535 2.49 -7.52 6.18
C GLY A 535 2.25 -8.68 5.20
N VAL A 536 1.01 -8.79 4.72
CA VAL A 536 0.63 -9.87 3.77
C VAL A 536 1.43 -9.79 2.47
N LEU A 537 1.64 -8.58 1.94
CA LEU A 537 2.31 -8.37 0.65
C LEU A 537 3.80 -8.71 0.69
N GLU A 538 4.45 -8.57 1.85
CA GLU A 538 5.86 -8.89 2.05
C GLU A 538 6.12 -10.38 2.10
N THR A 539 5.10 -11.22 2.37
CA THR A 539 5.21 -12.68 2.42
C THR A 539 5.36 -13.33 1.04
N ARG A 540 5.17 -12.56 -0.04
CA ARG A 540 5.21 -13.08 -1.42
C ARG A 540 6.52 -13.80 -1.73
N ALA A 541 6.40 -15.03 -2.23
CA ALA A 541 7.50 -15.93 -2.57
C ALA A 541 8.38 -16.38 -1.40
N LEU A 542 8.03 -16.08 -0.12
CA LEU A 542 8.78 -16.50 1.07
C LEU A 542 8.14 -17.71 1.74
N ASP A 543 8.96 -18.57 2.33
CA ASP A 543 8.55 -19.78 3.02
C ASP A 543 9.05 -19.78 4.47
N PHE A 544 8.17 -20.18 5.39
CA PHE A 544 8.45 -20.26 6.83
C PHE A 544 7.95 -21.60 7.39
N GLU A 545 8.64 -22.12 8.39
CA GLU A 545 8.20 -23.34 9.08
C GLU A 545 7.05 -23.08 10.06
N ASN A 546 7.10 -21.94 10.75
CA ASN A 546 6.06 -21.50 11.66
C ASN A 546 5.48 -20.17 11.17
N VAL A 547 4.18 -20.11 11.01
CA VAL A 547 3.45 -18.93 10.52
C VAL A 547 2.37 -18.57 11.52
N ILE A 548 2.39 -17.35 12.01
CA ILE A 548 1.39 -16.79 12.91
C ILE A 548 0.72 -15.64 12.19
N ILE A 549 -0.58 -15.73 11.91
CA ILE A 549 -1.34 -14.69 11.21
C ILE A 549 -2.36 -14.11 12.17
N LEU A 550 -2.28 -12.81 12.43
CA LEU A 550 -3.24 -12.07 13.23
C LEU A 550 -4.37 -11.53 12.35
N SER A 551 -5.45 -11.10 12.97
CA SER A 551 -6.59 -10.43 12.32
C SER A 551 -7.16 -11.21 11.11
N MET A 552 -7.30 -12.55 11.29
CA MET A 552 -7.93 -13.42 10.28
C MET A 552 -9.46 -13.26 10.25
N ASN A 553 -9.91 -12.01 10.30
CA ASN A 553 -11.31 -11.64 10.16
C ASN A 553 -11.69 -11.39 8.70
N GLU A 554 -12.95 -11.62 8.37
CA GLU A 554 -13.50 -11.26 7.07
C GLU A 554 -13.43 -9.73 6.87
N GLY A 555 -12.97 -9.29 5.70
CA GLY A 555 -12.79 -7.88 5.40
C GLY A 555 -11.50 -7.24 5.93
N ILE A 556 -10.67 -7.95 6.73
CA ILE A 556 -9.37 -7.46 7.20
C ILE A 556 -8.25 -8.12 6.40
N PHE A 557 -8.17 -9.45 6.39
CA PHE A 557 -7.14 -10.15 5.61
C PHE A 557 -7.30 -9.91 4.10
N ASN A 558 -8.52 -9.88 3.63
CA ASN A 558 -8.91 -9.61 2.24
C ASN A 558 -9.51 -8.20 2.11
N THR A 559 -8.82 -7.19 2.64
CA THR A 559 -9.32 -5.80 2.60
C THR A 559 -9.68 -5.43 1.16
N GLU A 560 -10.96 -5.25 0.89
CA GLU A 560 -11.43 -4.61 -0.32
C GLU A 560 -10.94 -3.16 -0.29
N ILE A 561 -9.77 -2.92 -0.86
CA ILE A 561 -9.34 -1.56 -1.18
C ILE A 561 -10.29 -1.10 -2.28
N GLY A 562 -11.42 -0.52 -1.86
CA GLY A 562 -12.36 0.15 -2.73
C GLY A 562 -11.64 1.29 -3.44
N ARG A 563 -10.95 0.98 -4.55
CA ARG A 563 -10.40 2.02 -5.42
C ARG A 563 -11.59 2.79 -5.97
N ALA A 564 -11.72 4.04 -5.57
CA ALA A 564 -12.64 4.95 -6.22
C ALA A 564 -12.30 4.95 -7.72
N SER A 565 -13.29 4.70 -8.56
CA SER A 565 -13.16 4.74 -10.01
C SER A 565 -14.37 5.45 -10.59
N CYS A 566 -14.18 6.28 -11.59
CA CYS A 566 -15.27 6.87 -12.37
C CYS A 566 -16.01 5.81 -13.19
N ARG A 567 -15.44 4.59 -13.28
CA ARG A 567 -15.97 3.48 -14.08
C ARG A 567 -16.64 2.45 -13.19
N GLU A 568 -17.91 2.24 -13.43
CA GLU A 568 -18.70 1.19 -12.80
C GLU A 568 -18.11 -0.21 -13.12
N SER A 569 -18.33 -1.20 -12.24
CA SER A 569 -17.85 -2.59 -12.40
C SER A 569 -18.13 -3.19 -13.77
N ASN A 570 -19.26 -2.85 -14.39
CA ASN A 570 -19.61 -3.32 -15.72
C ASN A 570 -18.67 -2.82 -16.82
N LEU A 571 -18.28 -1.53 -16.78
CA LEU A 571 -17.35 -0.99 -17.78
C LEU A 571 -15.95 -1.59 -17.60
N ARG A 572 -15.52 -1.79 -16.35
CA ARG A 572 -14.25 -2.47 -16.05
C ARG A 572 -14.20 -3.89 -16.62
N LYS A 573 -15.29 -4.68 -16.45
CA LYS A 573 -15.42 -6.03 -17.06
C LYS A 573 -15.42 -5.96 -18.58
N GLY A 574 -16.07 -4.96 -19.19
CA GLY A 574 -16.13 -4.77 -20.64
C GLY A 574 -14.76 -4.53 -21.29
N PHE A 575 -13.80 -3.98 -20.55
CA PHE A 575 -12.45 -3.70 -21.04
C PHE A 575 -11.35 -4.51 -20.35
N ASP A 576 -11.70 -5.64 -19.72
CA ASP A 576 -10.77 -6.54 -19.01
C ASP A 576 -9.89 -5.86 -17.96
N LEU A 577 -10.40 -4.79 -17.34
CA LEU A 577 -9.74 -4.10 -16.24
C LEU A 577 -9.89 -4.88 -14.92
N SER A 578 -8.97 -4.68 -13.98
CA SER A 578 -9.02 -5.31 -12.66
C SER A 578 -10.36 -5.04 -11.95
N THR A 579 -10.94 -6.06 -11.35
CA THR A 579 -12.20 -6.02 -10.59
C THR A 579 -11.98 -6.50 -9.16
N THR A 580 -12.97 -6.31 -8.27
CA THR A 580 -12.94 -6.82 -6.88
C THR A 580 -12.78 -8.35 -6.83
N GLU A 581 -13.38 -9.08 -7.81
CA GLU A 581 -13.22 -10.54 -7.92
C GLU A 581 -11.76 -10.95 -8.20
N HIS A 582 -11.02 -10.13 -8.93
CA HIS A 582 -9.59 -10.35 -9.17
C HIS A 582 -8.79 -10.14 -7.88
N GLN A 583 -9.14 -9.15 -7.06
CA GLN A 583 -8.48 -8.91 -5.77
C GLN A 583 -8.67 -10.09 -4.82
N ASP A 584 -9.90 -10.63 -4.71
CA ASP A 584 -10.18 -11.85 -3.94
C ASP A 584 -9.25 -13.01 -4.36
N SER A 585 -9.05 -13.17 -5.66
CA SER A 585 -8.18 -14.24 -6.21
C SER A 585 -6.70 -14.02 -5.84
N ILE A 586 -6.25 -12.78 -5.80
CA ILE A 586 -4.89 -12.40 -5.39
C ILE A 586 -4.65 -12.72 -3.91
N TYR A 587 -5.57 -12.31 -3.03
CA TYR A 587 -5.45 -12.57 -1.59
C TYR A 587 -5.58 -14.06 -1.25
N ALA A 588 -6.46 -14.78 -1.97
CA ALA A 588 -6.55 -16.23 -1.85
C ALA A 588 -5.21 -16.91 -2.17
N TYR A 589 -4.55 -16.49 -3.26
CA TYR A 589 -3.23 -17.00 -3.60
C TYR A 589 -2.19 -16.69 -2.51
N TYR A 590 -2.14 -15.46 -1.99
CA TYR A 590 -1.18 -15.11 -0.94
C TYR A 590 -1.37 -15.95 0.31
N PHE A 591 -2.61 -16.18 0.73
CA PHE A 591 -2.93 -17.00 1.89
C PHE A 591 -2.49 -18.46 1.69
N TYR A 592 -2.99 -19.13 0.66
CA TYR A 592 -2.71 -20.55 0.44
C TYR A 592 -1.24 -20.80 0.12
N ARG A 593 -0.60 -19.89 -0.57
CA ARG A 593 0.82 -19.97 -0.86
C ARG A 593 1.67 -19.80 0.40
N LEU A 594 1.32 -18.89 1.29
CA LEU A 594 2.07 -18.65 2.52
C LEU A 594 2.08 -19.87 3.44
N ILE A 595 0.94 -20.53 3.60
CA ILE A 595 0.81 -21.70 4.49
C ILE A 595 1.29 -23.00 3.85
N HIS A 596 1.48 -23.04 2.56
CA HIS A 596 1.76 -24.26 1.79
C HIS A 596 2.95 -25.07 2.30
N ARG A 597 4.07 -24.42 2.66
CA ARG A 597 5.29 -25.08 3.15
C ARG A 597 5.51 -24.96 4.65
N ALA A 598 4.55 -24.39 5.35
CA ALA A 598 4.61 -24.30 6.79
C ALA A 598 4.44 -25.69 7.44
N LYS A 599 5.06 -25.87 8.59
CA LYS A 599 4.82 -27.04 9.47
C LYS A 599 3.69 -26.75 10.44
N ARG A 600 3.66 -25.51 10.99
CA ARG A 600 2.67 -25.04 11.94
C ARG A 600 2.13 -23.68 11.52
N VAL A 601 0.82 -23.53 11.60
CA VAL A 601 0.12 -22.30 11.26
C VAL A 601 -0.85 -21.95 12.39
N PHE A 602 -0.70 -20.75 12.93
CA PHE A 602 -1.59 -20.20 13.95
C PHE A 602 -2.39 -19.06 13.32
N LEU A 603 -3.72 -19.18 13.35
CA LEU A 603 -4.64 -18.20 12.79
C LEU A 603 -5.41 -17.54 13.93
N LEU A 604 -5.18 -16.26 14.17
CA LEU A 604 -5.83 -15.50 15.23
C LEU A 604 -6.87 -14.56 14.64
N TYR A 605 -8.05 -14.48 15.23
CA TYR A 605 -9.10 -13.55 14.81
C TYR A 605 -9.78 -12.89 16.02
N ASP A 606 -10.30 -11.68 15.83
CA ASP A 606 -11.06 -10.96 16.85
C ASP A 606 -12.50 -11.48 16.87
N THR A 607 -12.95 -11.93 18.04
CA THR A 607 -14.30 -12.48 18.23
C THR A 607 -15.33 -11.41 18.59
N ARG A 608 -14.93 -10.15 18.79
CA ARG A 608 -15.85 -9.08 19.14
C ARG A 608 -16.71 -8.69 17.94
N THR A 609 -17.95 -8.42 18.22
CA THR A 609 -18.90 -7.82 17.29
C THR A 609 -19.13 -6.37 17.71
N GLU A 610 -18.36 -5.44 17.14
CA GLU A 610 -18.54 -4.01 17.35
C GLU A 610 -18.97 -3.36 16.03
N ASP A 611 -20.08 -2.63 16.03
CA ASP A 611 -20.67 -1.91 14.90
C ASP A 611 -20.92 -2.80 13.65
N MET A 612 -20.55 -2.33 12.48
CA MET A 612 -20.67 -3.06 11.21
C MET A 612 -19.56 -4.10 10.95
N ALA A 613 -18.51 -4.12 11.75
CA ALA A 613 -17.46 -5.13 11.67
C ALA A 613 -17.91 -6.37 12.42
N SER A 614 -18.32 -7.40 11.69
CA SER A 614 -18.64 -8.70 12.29
C SER A 614 -17.36 -9.34 12.82
N GLY A 615 -17.41 -9.92 14.04
CA GLY A 615 -16.33 -10.80 14.53
C GLY A 615 -16.22 -12.11 13.75
N GLU A 616 -16.57 -12.07 12.47
CA GLU A 616 -16.60 -13.21 11.56
C GLU A 616 -15.17 -13.59 11.15
N VAL A 617 -14.89 -14.88 11.22
CA VAL A 617 -13.61 -15.41 10.74
C VAL A 617 -13.57 -15.40 9.23
N SER A 618 -12.39 -15.19 8.65
CA SER A 618 -12.18 -15.13 7.21
C SER A 618 -12.70 -16.36 6.46
N ARG A 619 -13.29 -16.16 5.27
CA ARG A 619 -13.75 -17.19 4.36
C ARG A 619 -12.71 -18.26 4.05
N TYR A 620 -11.42 -17.94 4.07
CA TYR A 620 -10.34 -18.89 3.84
C TYR A 620 -10.28 -19.98 4.91
N VAL A 621 -10.60 -19.65 6.17
CA VAL A 621 -10.67 -20.61 7.29
C VAL A 621 -11.84 -21.56 7.07
N TYR A 622 -13.00 -21.03 6.69
CA TYR A 622 -14.15 -21.89 6.35
C TYR A 622 -13.84 -22.81 5.16
N GLN A 623 -13.14 -22.31 4.14
CA GLN A 623 -12.75 -23.12 2.99
C GLN A 623 -11.78 -24.24 3.40
N MET A 624 -10.81 -23.97 4.26
CA MET A 624 -9.93 -25.01 4.81
C MET A 624 -10.71 -26.06 5.58
N LYS A 625 -11.60 -25.65 6.46
CA LYS A 625 -12.36 -26.54 7.33
C LYS A 625 -13.36 -27.41 6.57
N TYR A 626 -14.13 -26.82 5.65
CA TYR A 626 -15.26 -27.50 5.03
C TYR A 626 -14.94 -28.07 3.63
N HIS A 627 -14.10 -27.41 2.84
CA HIS A 627 -13.72 -27.88 1.51
C HIS A 627 -12.54 -28.84 1.56
N TYR A 628 -11.45 -28.43 2.23
CA TYR A 628 -10.25 -29.25 2.36
C TYR A 628 -10.29 -30.21 3.56
N ARG A 629 -11.28 -30.08 4.43
CA ARG A 629 -11.49 -30.92 5.62
C ARG A 629 -10.24 -31.03 6.50
N LEU A 630 -9.50 -29.93 6.61
CA LEU A 630 -8.36 -29.86 7.52
C LEU A 630 -8.86 -29.84 8.96
N PRO A 631 -8.19 -30.55 9.88
CA PRO A 631 -8.63 -30.67 11.27
C PRO A 631 -8.66 -29.34 12.01
#